data_33be4d638e47f4c4db984792a3be4f91
#
_entry.id   33be4d638e47f4c4db984792a3be4f91
#
_cell.length_a   1.000
_cell.length_b   1.000
_cell.length_c   1.000
_cell.angle_alpha   90.00
_cell.angle_beta   90.00
_cell.angle_gamma   90.00
#
_symmetry.space_group_name_H-M   'P 1'
#
loop_
_entity.id
_entity.type
_entity.pdbx_description
1 polymer ?
#
loop_
_entity_poly.entity_id
_entity_poly.type
_entity_poly.pdbx_seq_one_letter_code
_entity_poly.pdbx_strand_id
1 'polypeptide(L)'
;MKTINETQKKIYEYLMERSQCGVPPSVREIGAAVGLESPNFPLLGTVTAGMPILAVEQIEGYLPYSGRVSRDKPLFALKVRGESMIWAGILSGDIVIVEKTPVAANGEIVVAMIDDEATVKRFYKENGHFRLQPENDAFKPIIVDEVIILGKVVGLMRYYD
;
A
#
# COMPACT_ATOMS: atom_id res chain seq x y z
N MET A 1 17.91 22.92 -33.00
CA MET A 1 16.74 22.02 -32.83
C MET A 1 16.97 21.14 -31.63
N LYS A 2 16.09 21.16 -30.64
CA LYS A 2 16.18 20.19 -29.53
C LYS A 2 15.74 18.82 -30.04
N THR A 3 16.62 17.86 -30.02
CA THR A 3 16.34 16.48 -30.40
C THR A 3 15.37 15.87 -29.38
N ILE A 4 14.22 15.42 -29.85
CA ILE A 4 13.24 14.72 -29.00
C ILE A 4 13.86 13.38 -28.58
N ASN A 5 13.86 13.07 -27.28
CA ASN A 5 14.38 11.80 -26.79
C ASN A 5 13.37 10.66 -27.05
N GLU A 6 13.83 9.42 -26.91
CA GLU A 6 13.06 8.19 -27.21
C GLU A 6 11.72 8.16 -26.42
N THR A 7 11.75 8.56 -25.14
CA THR A 7 10.58 8.62 -24.29
C THR A 7 9.57 9.67 -24.75
N GLN A 8 10.05 10.87 -25.10
CA GLN A 8 9.19 11.94 -25.65
C GLN A 8 8.54 11.52 -26.96
N LYS A 9 9.26 10.78 -27.80
CA LYS A 9 8.72 10.23 -29.05
C LYS A 9 7.59 9.24 -28.79
N LYS A 10 7.78 8.29 -27.85
CA LYS A 10 6.76 7.33 -27.46
C LYS A 10 5.51 8.00 -26.87
N ILE A 11 5.70 9.03 -26.04
CA ILE A 11 4.58 9.82 -25.49
C ILE A 11 3.80 10.48 -26.65
N TYR A 12 4.49 11.10 -27.59
CA TYR A 12 3.87 11.76 -28.71
C TYR A 12 3.07 10.78 -29.59
N GLU A 13 3.65 9.65 -29.93
CA GLU A 13 3.00 8.59 -30.73
C GLU A 13 1.73 8.08 -30.03
N TYR A 14 1.82 7.80 -28.73
CA TYR A 14 0.67 7.37 -27.92
C TYR A 14 -0.45 8.42 -27.86
N LEU A 15 -0.09 9.71 -27.68
CA LEU A 15 -1.07 10.80 -27.67
C LEU A 15 -1.75 10.98 -29.03
N MET A 16 -1.00 10.86 -30.13
CA MET A 16 -1.55 10.95 -31.48
C MET A 16 -2.54 9.81 -31.77
N GLU A 17 -2.22 8.59 -31.37
CA GLU A 17 -3.10 7.43 -31.51
C GLU A 17 -4.39 7.60 -30.69
N ARG A 18 -4.28 8.06 -29.44
CA ARG A 18 -5.42 8.28 -28.54
C ARG A 18 -6.28 9.48 -28.92
N SER A 19 -5.71 10.50 -29.54
CA SER A 19 -6.47 11.68 -29.99
C SER A 19 -7.58 11.33 -31.00
N GLN A 20 -7.44 10.23 -31.70
CA GLN A 20 -8.46 9.71 -32.62
C GLN A 20 -9.66 9.09 -31.88
N CYS A 21 -9.53 8.75 -30.62
CA CYS A 21 -10.58 8.13 -29.82
C CYS A 21 -11.45 9.13 -29.04
N GLY A 22 -11.16 10.44 -29.12
CA GLY A 22 -11.99 11.52 -28.55
C GLY A 22 -11.93 11.68 -27.02
N VAL A 23 -11.21 10.82 -26.30
CA VAL A 23 -11.01 10.93 -24.85
C VAL A 23 -9.52 11.08 -24.56
N PRO A 24 -9.07 12.19 -23.96
CA PRO A 24 -7.67 12.37 -23.63
C PRO A 24 -7.24 11.35 -22.55
N PRO A 25 -6.08 10.70 -22.72
CA PRO A 25 -5.57 9.77 -21.73
C PRO A 25 -5.10 10.51 -20.46
N SER A 26 -5.24 9.85 -19.34
CA SER A 26 -4.67 10.32 -18.07
C SER A 26 -3.14 10.23 -18.09
N VAL A 27 -2.47 11.02 -17.25
CA VAL A 27 -1.00 10.97 -17.09
C VAL A 27 -0.52 9.56 -16.72
N ARG A 28 -1.31 8.79 -15.98
CA ARG A 28 -1.03 7.40 -15.63
C ARG A 28 -1.05 6.47 -16.83
N GLU A 29 -2.05 6.60 -17.69
CA GLU A 29 -2.15 5.82 -18.92
C GLU A 29 -0.99 6.14 -19.87
N ILE A 30 -0.59 7.40 -19.96
CA ILE A 30 0.58 7.82 -20.73
C ILE A 30 1.85 7.17 -20.17
N GLY A 31 2.05 7.25 -18.85
CA GLY A 31 3.20 6.65 -18.17
C GLY A 31 3.29 5.15 -18.42
N ALA A 32 2.19 4.41 -18.25
CA ALA A 32 2.12 2.96 -18.49
C ALA A 32 2.44 2.61 -19.96
N ALA A 33 1.89 3.35 -20.93
CA ALA A 33 2.08 3.10 -22.35
C ALA A 33 3.53 3.31 -22.82
N VAL A 34 4.29 4.20 -22.17
CA VAL A 34 5.69 4.50 -22.54
C VAL A 34 6.72 3.85 -21.62
N GLY A 35 6.28 2.98 -20.69
CA GLY A 35 7.17 2.27 -19.76
C GLY A 35 7.79 3.18 -18.69
N LEU A 36 7.23 4.36 -18.46
CA LEU A 36 7.55 5.25 -17.35
C LEU A 36 6.59 4.95 -16.19
N GLU A 37 6.54 3.72 -15.76
CA GLU A 37 5.89 3.38 -14.50
C GLU A 37 6.75 3.91 -13.35
N SER A 38 6.48 5.15 -12.94
CA SER A 38 6.68 5.47 -11.53
C SER A 38 5.73 4.56 -10.78
N PRO A 39 6.20 3.67 -9.91
CA PRO A 39 5.32 2.83 -9.14
C PRO A 39 4.58 3.70 -8.13
N ASN A 40 3.51 4.34 -8.58
CA ASN A 40 2.57 5.00 -7.70
C ASN A 40 1.62 3.94 -7.17
N PHE A 41 1.46 3.91 -5.87
CA PHE A 41 0.53 3.02 -5.20
C PHE A 41 -0.52 3.83 -4.43
N PRO A 42 -1.75 3.29 -4.29
CA PRO A 42 -2.83 4.02 -3.66
C PRO A 42 -2.59 4.21 -2.15
N LEU A 43 -2.87 5.41 -1.66
CA LEU A 43 -3.07 5.71 -0.25
C LEU A 43 -4.54 5.51 0.06
N LEU A 44 -4.83 4.60 0.98
CA LEU A 44 -6.19 4.28 1.41
C LEU A 44 -6.56 5.11 2.65
N GLY A 45 -7.75 5.67 2.66
CA GLY A 45 -8.29 6.41 3.81
C GLY A 45 -8.86 5.46 4.86
N THR A 46 -9.98 4.85 4.54
CA THR A 46 -10.66 3.90 5.42
C THR A 46 -10.71 2.54 4.76
N VAL A 47 -10.33 1.50 5.50
CA VAL A 47 -10.51 0.12 5.06
C VAL A 47 -11.79 -0.42 5.69
N THR A 48 -12.73 -0.82 4.84
CA THR A 48 -14.03 -1.34 5.26
C THR A 48 -14.11 -2.84 5.05
N ALA A 49 -14.60 -3.58 6.02
CA ALA A 49 -14.83 -5.01 5.89
C ALA A 49 -15.82 -5.31 4.75
N GLY A 50 -15.56 -6.41 4.03
CA GLY A 50 -16.39 -6.86 2.91
C GLY A 50 -16.15 -6.12 1.59
N MET A 51 -15.38 -5.03 1.58
CA MET A 51 -14.98 -4.34 0.36
C MET A 51 -13.59 -4.79 -0.10
N PRO A 52 -13.33 -4.91 -1.42
CA PRO A 52 -11.98 -5.13 -1.91
C PRO A 52 -11.03 -4.04 -1.44
N ILE A 53 -9.84 -4.41 -0.93
CA ILE A 53 -8.88 -3.46 -0.33
C ILE A 53 -8.45 -2.33 -1.28
N LEU A 54 -8.49 -2.57 -2.59
CA LEU A 54 -8.17 -1.58 -3.61
C LEU A 54 -9.41 -1.01 -4.32
N ALA A 55 -10.57 -1.04 -3.65
CA ALA A 55 -11.76 -0.39 -4.17
C ALA A 55 -11.53 1.12 -4.31
N VAL A 56 -12.02 1.71 -5.40
CA VAL A 56 -11.79 3.12 -5.74
C VAL A 56 -12.30 4.04 -4.63
N GLU A 57 -13.38 3.67 -3.97
CA GLU A 57 -14.00 4.43 -2.87
C GLU A 57 -13.10 4.55 -1.64
N GLN A 58 -12.09 3.70 -1.51
CA GLN A 58 -11.14 3.71 -0.39
C GLN A 58 -9.89 4.53 -0.69
N ILE A 59 -9.67 4.92 -1.94
CA ILE A 59 -8.45 5.60 -2.37
C ILE A 59 -8.57 7.10 -2.15
N GLU A 60 -7.73 7.66 -1.28
CA GLU A 60 -7.61 9.10 -1.02
C GLU A 60 -6.57 9.78 -1.92
N GLY A 61 -5.63 9.02 -2.46
CA GLY A 61 -4.57 9.57 -3.29
C GLY A 61 -3.59 8.50 -3.76
N TYR A 62 -2.49 8.93 -4.35
CA TYR A 62 -1.41 8.07 -4.81
C TYR A 62 -0.06 8.58 -4.32
N LEU A 63 0.82 7.69 -3.93
CA LEU A 63 2.16 7.98 -3.46
C LEU A 63 3.21 7.35 -4.40
N PRO A 64 4.32 8.05 -4.67
CA PRO A 64 5.44 7.46 -5.40
C PRO A 64 6.24 6.53 -4.49
N TYR A 65 6.73 5.43 -5.02
CA TYR A 65 7.61 4.52 -4.32
C TYR A 65 8.80 4.11 -5.19
N SER A 66 9.99 4.37 -4.70
CA SER A 66 11.26 4.05 -5.37
C SER A 66 12.01 2.88 -4.72
N GLY A 67 11.38 2.17 -3.78
CA GLY A 67 11.98 1.03 -3.09
C GLY A 67 12.04 -0.24 -3.94
N ARG A 68 12.65 -1.28 -3.38
CA ARG A 68 12.65 -2.61 -3.98
C ARG A 68 11.26 -3.23 -3.81
N VAL A 69 10.51 -3.33 -4.89
CA VAL A 69 9.18 -3.94 -4.92
C VAL A 69 9.25 -5.19 -5.76
N SER A 70 8.61 -6.25 -5.29
CA SER A 70 8.23 -7.33 -6.18
C SER A 70 7.21 -6.78 -7.17
N ARG A 71 7.51 -6.86 -8.47
CA ARG A 71 6.60 -6.36 -9.52
C ARG A 71 5.28 -7.14 -9.60
N ASP A 72 5.23 -8.28 -8.90
CA ASP A 72 4.14 -9.25 -9.00
C ASP A 72 3.04 -9.05 -7.95
N LYS A 73 3.26 -8.18 -6.95
CA LYS A 73 2.30 -7.95 -5.88
C LYS A 73 1.91 -6.47 -5.80
N PRO A 74 0.60 -6.17 -5.75
CA PRO A 74 0.13 -4.81 -5.58
C PRO A 74 0.58 -4.20 -4.26
N LEU A 75 0.93 -2.92 -4.27
CA LEU A 75 1.18 -2.13 -3.08
C LEU A 75 -0.01 -1.23 -2.76
N PHE A 76 -0.18 -0.96 -1.50
CA PHE A 76 -1.04 0.12 -1.01
C PHE A 76 -0.41 0.77 0.23
N ALA A 77 -0.91 1.93 0.62
CA ALA A 77 -0.49 2.62 1.82
C ALA A 77 -1.65 2.90 2.75
N LEU A 78 -1.36 2.93 4.05
CA LEU A 78 -2.28 3.30 5.11
C LEU A 78 -1.63 4.28 6.07
N LYS A 79 -2.40 5.28 6.51
CA LYS A 79 -1.97 6.17 7.58
C LYS A 79 -2.18 5.49 8.93
N VAL A 80 -1.13 5.42 9.72
CA VAL A 80 -1.13 4.82 11.06
C VAL A 80 -1.79 5.77 12.05
N ARG A 81 -2.65 5.21 12.89
CA ARG A 81 -3.27 5.90 14.02
C ARG A 81 -2.96 5.14 15.31
N GLY A 82 -2.59 5.88 16.35
CA GLY A 82 -2.27 5.31 17.65
C GLY A 82 -0.80 4.89 17.79
N GLU A 83 -0.47 4.34 18.94
CA GLU A 83 0.90 4.15 19.43
C GLU A 83 1.27 2.69 19.66
N SER A 84 0.47 1.75 19.17
CA SER A 84 0.66 0.32 19.48
C SER A 84 1.94 -0.28 18.88
N MET A 85 2.62 0.42 17.96
CA MET A 85 3.80 -0.07 17.26
C MET A 85 5.03 0.84 17.38
N ILE A 86 5.07 1.69 18.39
CA ILE A 86 6.15 2.70 18.57
C ILE A 86 7.54 2.07 18.74
N TRP A 87 7.66 0.90 19.36
CA TRP A 87 8.95 0.23 19.53
C TRP A 87 9.44 -0.45 18.25
N ALA A 88 8.56 -0.66 17.28
CA ALA A 88 8.95 -1.03 15.92
C ALA A 88 9.30 0.20 15.06
N GLY A 89 9.33 1.40 15.65
CA GLY A 89 9.62 2.64 14.96
C GLY A 89 8.45 3.19 14.13
N ILE A 90 7.24 2.66 14.30
CA ILE A 90 6.03 3.10 13.59
C ILE A 90 5.22 4.00 14.53
N LEU A 91 5.11 5.27 14.20
CA LEU A 91 4.45 6.28 15.02
C LEU A 91 3.09 6.67 14.43
N SER A 92 2.23 7.24 15.28
CA SER A 92 0.96 7.82 14.81
C SER A 92 1.23 8.94 13.81
N GLY A 93 0.52 8.90 12.68
CA GLY A 93 0.73 9.83 11.55
C GLY A 93 1.66 9.30 10.45
N ASP A 94 2.43 8.25 10.71
CA ASP A 94 3.23 7.58 9.68
C ASP A 94 2.34 6.98 8.61
N ILE A 95 2.90 6.80 7.42
CA ILE A 95 2.28 6.08 6.32
C ILE A 95 3.04 4.78 6.12
N VAL A 96 2.40 3.65 6.39
CA VAL A 96 2.98 2.33 6.12
C VAL A 96 2.72 1.91 4.68
N ILE A 97 3.75 1.37 4.04
CA ILE A 97 3.70 0.82 2.69
C ILE A 97 3.50 -0.68 2.83
N VAL A 98 2.48 -1.20 2.19
CA VAL A 98 1.99 -2.56 2.40
C VAL A 98 1.96 -3.32 1.08
N GLU A 99 2.60 -4.47 1.05
CA GLU A 99 2.49 -5.44 -0.03
C GLU A 99 1.24 -6.29 0.20
N LYS A 100 0.30 -6.27 -0.75
CA LYS A 100 -0.94 -7.04 -0.64
C LYS A 100 -0.64 -8.53 -0.64
N THR A 101 -0.99 -9.21 0.43
CA THR A 101 -0.86 -10.66 0.59
C THR A 101 -1.81 -11.16 1.66
N PRO A 102 -2.46 -12.32 1.48
CA PRO A 102 -3.32 -12.92 2.50
C PRO A 102 -2.54 -13.76 3.53
N VAL A 103 -1.23 -13.90 3.37
CA VAL A 103 -0.39 -14.75 4.23
C VAL A 103 0.80 -13.97 4.78
N ALA A 104 1.24 -14.36 5.97
CA ALA A 104 2.42 -13.80 6.62
C ALA A 104 3.17 -14.90 7.39
N ALA A 105 4.47 -14.69 7.57
CA ALA A 105 5.30 -15.50 8.43
C ALA A 105 5.34 -14.91 9.86
N ASN A 106 5.65 -15.78 10.84
CA ASN A 106 5.81 -15.35 12.23
C ASN A 106 6.87 -14.25 12.36
N GLY A 107 6.52 -13.19 13.08
CA GLY A 107 7.37 -12.03 13.31
C GLY A 107 7.26 -10.92 12.27
N GLU A 108 6.54 -11.13 11.18
CA GLU A 108 6.31 -10.07 10.18
C GLU A 108 5.30 -9.03 10.71
N ILE A 109 5.51 -7.77 10.32
CA ILE A 109 4.55 -6.70 10.60
C ILE A 109 3.51 -6.70 9.49
N VAL A 110 2.26 -6.80 9.86
CA VAL A 110 1.12 -6.92 8.95
C VAL A 110 0.08 -5.85 9.19
N VAL A 111 -0.74 -5.63 8.18
CA VAL A 111 -2.04 -4.98 8.32
C VAL A 111 -3.09 -6.09 8.33
N ALA A 112 -3.85 -6.17 9.40
CA ALA A 112 -4.91 -7.16 9.59
C ALA A 112 -6.23 -6.50 9.90
N MET A 113 -7.34 -7.17 9.57
CA MET A 113 -8.69 -6.75 9.96
C MET A 113 -9.07 -7.39 11.29
N ILE A 114 -9.46 -6.56 12.23
CA ILE A 114 -10.05 -6.95 13.51
C ILE A 114 -11.32 -6.14 13.69
N ASP A 115 -12.47 -6.79 13.86
CA ASP A 115 -13.76 -6.13 14.12
C ASP A 115 -14.03 -4.94 13.16
N ASP A 116 -13.91 -5.15 11.87
CA ASP A 116 -14.14 -4.15 10.82
C ASP A 116 -13.11 -3.00 10.75
N GLU A 117 -12.04 -3.05 11.53
CA GLU A 117 -10.96 -2.06 11.50
C GLU A 117 -9.63 -2.68 11.06
N ALA A 118 -8.87 -1.94 10.24
CA ALA A 118 -7.51 -2.30 9.90
C ALA A 118 -6.56 -1.91 11.04
N THR A 119 -5.71 -2.83 11.45
CA THR A 119 -4.70 -2.61 12.49
C THR A 119 -3.32 -3.08 12.03
N VAL A 120 -2.27 -2.38 12.47
CA VAL A 120 -0.87 -2.76 12.23
C VAL A 120 -0.34 -3.45 13.47
N LYS A 121 0.10 -4.69 13.33
CA LYS A 121 0.64 -5.52 14.42
C LYS A 121 1.71 -6.47 13.90
N ARG A 122 2.47 -7.06 14.82
CA ARG A 122 3.36 -8.18 14.49
C ARG A 122 2.57 -9.47 14.54
N PHE A 123 2.68 -10.26 13.49
CA PHE A 123 1.90 -11.49 13.30
C PHE A 123 2.62 -12.70 13.87
N TYR A 124 1.88 -13.56 14.56
CA TYR A 124 2.32 -14.89 14.97
C TYR A 124 1.18 -15.89 14.82
N LYS A 125 1.49 -17.01 14.19
CA LYS A 125 0.65 -18.21 14.19
C LYS A 125 1.17 -19.15 15.28
N GLU A 126 0.34 -19.40 16.25
CA GLU A 126 0.64 -20.27 17.40
C GLU A 126 -0.27 -21.50 17.39
N ASN A 127 -0.09 -22.43 18.34
CA ASN A 127 -0.87 -23.65 18.39
C ASN A 127 -2.38 -23.35 18.60
N GLY A 128 -3.17 -23.50 17.54
CA GLY A 128 -4.62 -23.36 17.56
C GLY A 128 -5.15 -21.93 17.55
N HIS A 129 -4.32 -20.91 17.45
CA HIS A 129 -4.74 -19.51 17.37
C HIS A 129 -3.73 -18.61 16.67
N PHE A 130 -4.12 -17.35 16.43
CA PHE A 130 -3.25 -16.30 15.95
C PHE A 130 -3.06 -15.24 17.02
N ARG A 131 -1.86 -14.69 17.12
CA ARG A 131 -1.54 -13.57 18.00
C ARG A 131 -1.07 -12.38 17.16
N LEU A 132 -1.76 -11.27 17.34
CA LEU A 132 -1.38 -9.97 16.81
C LEU A 132 -0.72 -9.19 17.96
N GLN A 133 0.60 -9.10 17.90
CA GLN A 133 1.43 -8.54 18.95
C GLN A 133 1.68 -7.05 18.71
N PRO A 134 1.31 -6.17 19.65
CA PRO A 134 1.75 -4.79 19.64
C PRO A 134 3.25 -4.69 19.99
N GLU A 135 3.89 -3.66 19.51
CA GLU A 135 5.25 -3.25 19.88
C GLU A 135 5.17 -2.03 20.83
N ASN A 136 4.46 -2.23 21.95
CA ASN A 136 4.30 -1.27 23.02
C ASN A 136 3.63 -1.99 24.21
N ASP A 137 4.27 -2.02 25.37
CA ASP A 137 3.79 -2.71 26.58
C ASP A 137 2.49 -2.14 27.16
N ALA A 138 2.10 -0.92 26.79
CA ALA A 138 0.83 -0.34 27.15
C ALA A 138 -0.38 -1.02 26.48
N PHE A 139 -0.14 -1.85 25.47
CA PHE A 139 -1.16 -2.54 24.68
C PHE A 139 -1.04 -4.05 24.89
N LYS A 140 -2.18 -4.72 25.04
CA LYS A 140 -2.22 -6.18 25.16
C LYS A 140 -2.22 -6.84 23.79
N PRO A 141 -1.61 -8.04 23.64
CA PRO A 141 -1.76 -8.86 22.45
C PRO A 141 -3.23 -9.18 22.15
N ILE A 142 -3.57 -9.24 20.88
CA ILE A 142 -4.87 -9.66 20.39
C ILE A 142 -4.76 -11.12 19.99
N ILE A 143 -5.53 -12.00 20.66
CA ILE A 143 -5.57 -13.43 20.40
C ILE A 143 -6.89 -13.75 19.72
N VAL A 144 -6.83 -14.37 18.54
CA VAL A 144 -8.00 -14.71 17.72
C VAL A 144 -7.86 -16.09 17.11
N ASP A 145 -8.99 -16.74 16.84
CA ASP A 145 -9.01 -18.05 16.15
C ASP A 145 -8.90 -17.88 14.64
N GLU A 146 -9.35 -16.74 14.12
CA GLU A 146 -9.31 -16.37 12.71
C GLU A 146 -8.77 -14.94 12.54
N VAL A 147 -8.03 -14.71 11.48
CA VAL A 147 -7.51 -13.39 11.14
C VAL A 147 -7.50 -13.19 9.61
N ILE A 148 -7.92 -12.02 9.18
CA ILE A 148 -7.80 -11.60 7.78
C ILE A 148 -6.57 -10.71 7.66
N ILE A 149 -5.55 -11.19 6.94
CA ILE A 149 -4.37 -10.41 6.63
C ILE A 149 -4.61 -9.68 5.32
N LEU A 150 -4.49 -8.35 5.35
CA LEU A 150 -4.61 -7.49 4.18
C LEU A 150 -3.29 -7.37 3.43
N GLY A 151 -2.19 -7.38 4.17
CA GLY A 151 -0.86 -7.31 3.59
C GLY A 151 0.24 -7.23 4.63
N LYS A 152 1.46 -7.23 4.12
CA LYS A 152 2.71 -7.16 4.88
C LYS A 152 3.31 -5.77 4.75
N VAL A 153 3.71 -5.16 5.85
CA VAL A 153 4.41 -3.87 5.85
C VAL A 153 5.82 -4.05 5.30
N VAL A 154 6.14 -3.34 4.23
CA VAL A 154 7.44 -3.40 3.53
C VAL A 154 8.20 -2.08 3.56
N GLY A 155 7.57 -1.01 4.01
CA GLY A 155 8.19 0.29 4.12
C GLY A 155 7.35 1.27 4.95
N LEU A 156 7.92 2.45 5.15
CA LEU A 156 7.32 3.51 5.94
C LEU A 156 7.73 4.87 5.36
N MET A 157 6.78 5.79 5.33
CA MET A 157 7.02 7.20 5.01
C MET A 157 6.60 8.05 6.20
N ARG A 158 7.43 9.01 6.55
CA ARG A 158 7.16 10.00 7.61
C ARG A 158 7.48 11.39 7.08
N TYR A 159 6.53 12.28 7.26
CA TYR A 159 6.71 13.70 6.96
C TYR A 159 6.92 14.46 8.27
N TYR A 160 7.80 15.45 8.22
CA TYR A 160 8.04 16.39 9.30
C TYR A 160 7.52 17.77 8.87
N ASP A 161 6.70 18.37 9.72
CA ASP A 161 6.15 19.71 9.51
C ASP A 161 7.16 20.80 9.96
#